data_d2b2c4aa86e603692e771e811548d795
#
_entry.id   d2b2c4aa86e603692e771e811548d795
#
_cell.length_a   1.000
_cell.length_b   1.000
_cell.length_c   1.000
_cell.angle_alpha   90.00
_cell.angle_beta   90.00
_cell.angle_gamma   90.00
#
_symmetry.space_group_name_H-M   'P 1'
#
loop_
_entity.id
_entity.type
_entity.pdbx_description
1 polymer ?
#
loop_
_entity_poly.entity_id
_entity_poly.type
_entity_poly.pdbx_seq_one_letter_code
_entity_poly.pdbx_strand_id
1 'polypeptide(L)'
;MDILNALVAFLNFVFIPAAAYGAQLALGALGVTLIYGILRFSNFAHGDTMAFGTGIVILLTWGLQVLGIGLGPLPTALLALIPGIALTALFVLLTDRLVYKFYRVKKSPPIILVMASVGVMFVMNGLTRLLIGVDDINFDDGTRFVINVRDFREWSGLEEGLALRQTQLLTVVVALLVMWALFWFLNRTRSGKAMRAYSDNEDLALLSGIDPERVVRLTWIIAAALMVIAGTLYGLDKTFKAFNYFQILLPIFAAAIVGGLGSPLGAIAGGFVVAFSEVAITYPWVKVAGYLFPNWQPDGLLQLMSTEYKFAVSFVILIVVLLFKPTGLFRGKSV
;
A
#
# COMPACT_ATOMS: atom_id res chain seq x y z
N MET A 1 11.32 12.12 -33.56
CA MET A 1 11.74 12.62 -32.22
C MET A 1 10.52 12.84 -31.32
N ASP A 2 9.43 13.41 -31.83
CA ASP A 2 8.26 13.78 -31.01
C ASP A 2 7.55 12.59 -30.31
N ILE A 3 7.41 11.46 -31.02
CA ILE A 3 6.84 10.24 -30.43
C ILE A 3 7.69 9.70 -29.28
N LEU A 4 9.02 9.77 -29.39
CA LEU A 4 9.94 9.36 -28.33
C LEU A 4 9.86 10.30 -27.14
N ASN A 5 9.78 11.62 -27.38
CA ASN A 5 9.58 12.61 -26.33
C ASN A 5 8.22 12.41 -25.62
N ALA A 6 7.14 12.13 -26.37
CA ALA A 6 5.84 11.79 -25.80
C ALA A 6 5.91 10.53 -24.93
N LEU A 7 6.62 9.48 -25.39
CA LEU A 7 6.81 8.25 -24.64
C LEU A 7 7.60 8.48 -23.34
N VAL A 8 8.70 9.24 -23.40
CA VAL A 8 9.50 9.59 -22.22
C VAL A 8 8.68 10.42 -21.24
N ALA A 9 7.89 11.38 -21.72
CA ALA A 9 6.99 12.16 -20.87
C ALA A 9 5.95 11.26 -20.20
N PHE A 10 5.33 10.33 -20.94
CA PHE A 10 4.38 9.35 -20.37
C PHE A 10 5.05 8.46 -19.32
N LEU A 11 6.23 7.90 -19.60
CA LEU A 11 6.97 7.07 -18.65
C LEU A 11 7.30 7.85 -17.37
N ASN A 12 7.81 9.07 -17.51
CA ASN A 12 8.28 9.88 -16.40
C ASN A 12 7.16 10.38 -15.49
N PHE A 13 6.05 10.82 -16.07
CA PHE A 13 4.98 11.49 -15.31
C PHE A 13 3.77 10.60 -14.99
N VAL A 14 3.58 9.51 -15.74
CA VAL A 14 2.43 8.62 -15.56
C VAL A 14 2.89 7.23 -15.11
N PHE A 15 3.70 6.54 -15.91
CA PHE A 15 3.99 5.13 -15.67
C PHE A 15 4.80 4.89 -14.40
N ILE A 16 5.94 5.57 -14.23
CA ILE A 16 6.83 5.38 -13.07
C ILE A 16 6.13 5.74 -11.75
N PRO A 17 5.48 6.92 -11.61
CA PRO A 17 4.74 7.24 -10.40
C PRO A 17 3.56 6.30 -10.14
N ALA A 18 2.83 5.89 -11.18
CA ALA A 18 1.71 4.95 -11.05
C ALA A 18 2.19 3.55 -10.63
N ALA A 19 3.31 3.08 -11.16
CA ALA A 19 3.89 1.78 -10.80
C ALA A 19 4.36 1.76 -9.33
N ALA A 20 5.05 2.81 -8.88
CA ALA A 20 5.48 2.92 -7.49
C ALA A 20 4.28 3.02 -6.53
N TYR A 21 3.31 3.87 -6.84
CA TYR A 21 2.10 4.02 -6.04
C TYR A 21 1.24 2.74 -6.05
N GLY A 22 1.11 2.08 -7.21
CA GLY A 22 0.41 0.81 -7.35
C GLY A 22 1.04 -0.31 -6.52
N ALA A 23 2.37 -0.35 -6.43
CA ALA A 23 3.08 -1.27 -5.58
C ALA A 23 2.78 -1.04 -4.07
N GLN A 24 2.70 0.24 -3.65
CA GLN A 24 2.33 0.61 -2.27
C GLN A 24 0.88 0.21 -1.96
N LEU A 25 -0.06 0.54 -2.86
CA LEU A 25 -1.47 0.15 -2.72
C LEU A 25 -1.66 -1.37 -2.72
N ALA A 26 -0.94 -2.09 -3.57
CA ALA A 26 -1.00 -3.55 -3.64
C ALA A 26 -0.56 -4.21 -2.34
N LEU A 27 0.53 -3.74 -1.71
CA LEU A 27 0.98 -4.23 -0.40
C LEU A 27 -0.06 -3.94 0.69
N GLY A 28 -0.62 -2.73 0.73
CA GLY A 28 -1.69 -2.37 1.67
C GLY A 28 -2.94 -3.22 1.46
N ALA A 29 -3.38 -3.40 0.21
CA ALA A 29 -4.54 -4.20 -0.15
C ALA A 29 -4.35 -5.69 0.15
N LEU A 30 -3.13 -6.22 0.03
CA LEU A 30 -2.79 -7.58 0.48
C LEU A 30 -3.01 -7.74 1.99
N GLY A 31 -2.60 -6.77 2.79
CA GLY A 31 -2.83 -6.78 4.24
C GLY A 31 -4.31 -6.78 4.58
N VAL A 32 -5.11 -5.91 3.96
CA VAL A 32 -6.58 -5.87 4.12
C VAL A 32 -7.21 -7.20 3.70
N THR A 33 -6.81 -7.72 2.54
CA THR A 33 -7.36 -8.97 1.97
C THR A 33 -7.06 -10.18 2.86
N LEU A 34 -5.87 -10.26 3.46
CA LEU A 34 -5.53 -11.34 4.40
C LEU A 34 -6.34 -11.25 5.69
N ILE A 35 -6.49 -10.06 6.27
CA ILE A 35 -7.32 -9.83 7.45
C ILE A 35 -8.76 -10.23 7.15
N TYR A 36 -9.32 -9.73 6.05
CA TYR A 36 -10.70 -10.06 5.67
C TYR A 36 -10.89 -11.55 5.39
N GLY A 37 -9.95 -12.19 4.71
CA GLY A 37 -10.01 -13.62 4.39
C GLY A 37 -10.10 -14.54 5.62
N ILE A 38 -9.45 -14.16 6.72
CA ILE A 38 -9.36 -14.95 7.95
C ILE A 38 -10.37 -14.47 9.02
N LEU A 39 -10.46 -13.16 9.24
CA LEU A 39 -11.24 -12.59 10.35
C LEU A 39 -12.64 -12.14 9.93
N ARG A 40 -12.94 -12.14 8.62
CA ARG A 40 -14.25 -11.83 8.03
C ARG A 40 -14.82 -10.46 8.40
N PHE A 41 -13.95 -9.47 8.63
CA PHE A 41 -14.36 -8.08 8.81
C PHE A 41 -13.36 -7.12 8.15
N SER A 42 -13.85 -5.93 7.77
CA SER A 42 -13.03 -4.85 7.22
C SER A 42 -12.40 -4.07 8.38
N ASN A 43 -11.06 -4.10 8.47
CA ASN A 43 -10.32 -3.42 9.54
C ASN A 43 -10.05 -1.96 9.16
N PHE A 44 -10.82 -1.02 9.69
CA PHE A 44 -10.63 0.42 9.43
C PHE A 44 -9.37 0.98 10.11
N ALA A 45 -8.85 0.32 11.13
CA ALA A 45 -7.58 0.73 11.75
C ALA A 45 -6.34 0.46 10.88
N HIS A 46 -6.50 -0.14 9.69
CA HIS A 46 -5.38 -0.55 8.83
C HIS A 46 -4.48 0.62 8.45
N GLY A 47 -5.04 1.75 7.98
CA GLY A 47 -4.28 2.94 7.58
C GLY A 47 -3.55 3.60 8.74
N ASP A 48 -4.22 3.78 9.87
CA ASP A 48 -3.60 4.39 11.07
C ASP A 48 -2.57 3.46 11.72
N THR A 49 -2.73 2.14 11.60
CA THR A 49 -1.70 1.17 12.00
C THR A 49 -0.49 1.22 11.05
N MET A 50 -0.70 1.46 9.74
CA MET A 50 0.39 1.77 8.80
C MET A 50 1.14 3.02 9.23
N ALA A 51 0.42 4.12 9.56
CA ALA A 51 1.02 5.36 10.06
C ALA A 51 1.84 5.13 11.33
N PHE A 52 1.26 4.41 12.30
CA PHE A 52 1.93 4.07 13.55
C PHE A 52 3.22 3.28 13.32
N GLY A 53 3.16 2.23 12.50
CA GLY A 53 4.34 1.42 12.17
C GLY A 53 5.40 2.20 11.40
N THR A 54 5.00 3.06 10.47
CA THR A 54 5.92 3.96 9.76
C THR A 54 6.57 4.95 10.72
N GLY A 55 5.80 5.51 11.67
CA GLY A 55 6.31 6.39 12.71
C GLY A 55 7.39 5.71 13.57
N ILE A 56 7.17 4.45 13.96
CA ILE A 56 8.19 3.65 14.67
C ILE A 56 9.45 3.51 13.80
N VAL A 57 9.30 3.19 12.50
CA VAL A 57 10.45 3.06 11.59
C VAL A 57 11.21 4.38 11.46
N ILE A 58 10.54 5.54 11.40
CA ILE A 58 11.18 6.86 11.36
C ILE A 58 12.02 7.08 12.62
N LEU A 59 11.43 6.87 13.80
CA LEU A 59 12.14 7.04 15.07
C LEU A 59 13.37 6.13 15.17
N LEU A 60 13.25 4.88 14.74
CA LEU A 60 14.36 3.94 14.69
C LEU A 60 15.43 4.37 13.67
N THR A 61 15.00 4.90 12.51
CA THR A 61 15.91 5.42 11.49
C THR A 61 16.73 6.58 12.02
N TRP A 62 16.10 7.55 12.69
CA TRP A 62 16.82 8.66 13.33
C TRP A 62 17.78 8.18 14.42
N GLY A 63 17.35 7.19 15.23
CA GLY A 63 18.24 6.57 16.22
C GLY A 63 19.49 5.94 15.60
N LEU A 64 19.33 5.21 14.48
CA LEU A 64 20.45 4.62 13.74
C LEU A 64 21.36 5.70 13.13
N GLN A 65 20.77 6.75 12.56
CA GLN A 65 21.54 7.88 11.98
C GLN A 65 22.36 8.62 13.03
N VAL A 66 21.81 8.85 14.23
CA VAL A 66 22.57 9.44 15.37
C VAL A 66 23.75 8.56 15.79
N LEU A 67 23.61 7.24 15.71
CA LEU A 67 24.70 6.28 15.97
C LEU A 67 25.69 6.15 14.81
N GLY A 68 25.49 6.87 13.72
CA GLY A 68 26.32 6.78 12.51
C GLY A 68 26.14 5.48 11.72
N ILE A 69 25.06 4.72 11.98
CA ILE A 69 24.76 3.47 11.30
C ILE A 69 23.86 3.79 10.09
N GLY A 70 24.37 3.50 8.90
CA GLY A 70 23.60 3.69 7.65
C GLY A 70 23.96 2.65 6.60
N LEU A 71 23.13 2.51 5.57
CA LEU A 71 23.35 1.60 4.43
C LEU A 71 24.09 2.26 3.26
N GLY A 72 24.72 3.42 3.48
CA GLY A 72 25.43 4.14 2.45
C GLY A 72 24.52 4.66 1.33
N PRO A 73 24.47 4.03 0.15
CA PRO A 73 23.63 4.50 -0.94
C PRO A 73 22.13 4.18 -0.76
N LEU A 74 21.77 3.20 0.07
CA LEU A 74 20.38 2.80 0.32
C LEU A 74 19.80 3.54 1.54
N PRO A 75 18.47 3.75 1.59
CA PRO A 75 17.84 4.38 2.74
C PRO A 75 18.08 3.59 4.04
N THR A 76 18.49 4.30 5.08
CA THR A 76 18.70 3.73 6.42
C THR A 76 17.40 3.13 7.00
N ALA A 77 16.26 3.64 6.56
CA ALA A 77 14.95 3.10 6.90
C ALA A 77 14.78 1.59 6.62
N LEU A 78 15.53 1.03 5.65
CA LEU A 78 15.51 -0.42 5.38
C LEU A 78 16.05 -1.26 6.55
N LEU A 79 17.05 -0.76 7.28
CA LEU A 79 17.53 -1.41 8.51
C LEU A 79 16.50 -1.33 9.63
N ALA A 80 15.81 -0.20 9.72
CA ALA A 80 14.78 0.04 10.73
C ALA A 80 13.49 -0.75 10.46
N LEU A 81 13.27 -1.26 9.22
CA LEU A 81 12.08 -2.04 8.89
C LEU A 81 11.92 -3.28 9.77
N ILE A 82 12.98 -4.08 9.96
CA ILE A 82 12.88 -5.34 10.71
C ILE A 82 12.44 -5.10 12.16
N PRO A 83 13.13 -4.27 12.96
CA PRO A 83 12.67 -3.97 14.32
C PRO A 83 11.34 -3.19 14.31
N GLY A 84 11.07 -2.33 13.34
CA GLY A 84 9.80 -1.63 13.19
C GLY A 84 8.63 -2.59 12.96
N ILE A 85 8.79 -3.61 12.11
CA ILE A 85 7.80 -4.67 11.91
C ILE A 85 7.58 -5.45 13.21
N ALA A 86 8.65 -5.82 13.91
CA ALA A 86 8.53 -6.58 15.15
C ALA A 86 7.76 -5.82 16.25
N LEU A 87 8.07 -4.53 16.44
CA LEU A 87 7.37 -3.68 17.40
C LEU A 87 5.91 -3.45 17.01
N THR A 88 5.63 -3.18 15.73
CA THR A 88 4.26 -2.99 15.25
C THR A 88 3.47 -4.29 15.35
N ALA A 89 4.06 -5.43 14.99
CA ALA A 89 3.40 -6.73 15.13
C ALA A 89 3.05 -7.04 16.59
N LEU A 90 3.96 -6.75 17.53
CA LEU A 90 3.68 -6.88 18.96
C LEU A 90 2.49 -6.02 19.37
N PHE A 91 2.44 -4.78 18.92
CA PHE A 91 1.35 -3.85 19.23
C PHE A 91 0.02 -4.29 18.63
N VAL A 92 0.02 -4.78 17.40
CA VAL A 92 -1.17 -5.32 16.72
C VAL A 92 -1.67 -6.60 17.41
N LEU A 93 -0.77 -7.49 17.85
CA LEU A 93 -1.14 -8.68 18.63
C LEU A 93 -1.72 -8.31 19.98
N LEU A 94 -1.19 -7.28 20.65
CA LEU A 94 -1.77 -6.74 21.87
C LEU A 94 -3.18 -6.19 21.64
N THR A 95 -3.37 -5.44 20.56
CA THR A 95 -4.68 -4.92 20.14
C THR A 95 -5.66 -6.05 19.84
N ASP A 96 -5.24 -7.12 19.15
CA ASP A 96 -6.08 -8.30 18.94
C ASP A 96 -6.50 -8.92 20.26
N ARG A 97 -5.57 -9.11 21.19
CA ARG A 97 -5.85 -9.72 22.50
C ARG A 97 -6.80 -8.89 23.36
N LEU A 98 -6.65 -7.56 23.36
CA LEU A 98 -7.43 -6.65 24.21
C LEU A 98 -8.81 -6.33 23.62
N VAL A 99 -8.93 -6.27 22.30
CA VAL A 99 -10.14 -5.78 21.61
C VAL A 99 -10.78 -6.90 20.78
N TYR A 100 -10.13 -7.34 19.71
CA TYR A 100 -10.79 -8.20 18.71
C TYR A 100 -11.08 -9.61 19.21
N LYS A 101 -10.17 -10.21 20.02
CA LYS A 101 -10.35 -11.57 20.57
C LYS A 101 -11.61 -11.67 21.40
N PHE A 102 -11.94 -10.65 22.20
CA PHE A 102 -13.13 -10.63 23.03
C PHE A 102 -14.42 -10.79 22.19
N TYR A 103 -14.53 -10.03 21.10
CA TYR A 103 -15.71 -10.10 20.22
C TYR A 103 -15.71 -11.38 19.37
N ARG A 104 -14.54 -11.84 18.95
CA ARG A 104 -14.39 -13.10 18.20
C ARG A 104 -14.84 -14.31 19.03
N VAL A 105 -14.40 -14.42 20.28
CA VAL A 105 -14.80 -15.51 21.19
C VAL A 105 -16.32 -15.49 21.45
N LYS A 106 -16.93 -14.30 21.55
CA LYS A 106 -18.37 -14.12 21.68
C LYS A 106 -19.16 -14.39 20.40
N LYS A 107 -18.49 -14.69 19.28
CA LYS A 107 -19.10 -14.85 17.95
C LYS A 107 -19.98 -13.65 17.58
N SER A 108 -19.53 -12.44 17.93
CA SER A 108 -20.24 -11.18 17.63
C SER A 108 -20.37 -10.99 16.14
N PRO A 109 -21.46 -10.37 15.64
CA PRO A 109 -21.62 -10.05 14.23
C PRO A 109 -20.44 -9.23 13.68
N PRO A 110 -20.04 -9.38 12.40
CA PRO A 110 -18.91 -8.69 11.80
C PRO A 110 -18.95 -7.16 11.96
N ILE A 111 -20.14 -6.58 11.97
CA ILE A 111 -20.34 -5.13 12.14
C ILE A 111 -19.78 -4.60 13.48
N ILE A 112 -19.85 -5.40 14.54
CA ILE A 112 -19.29 -5.02 15.84
C ILE A 112 -17.75 -4.97 15.79
N LEU A 113 -17.12 -5.91 15.07
CA LEU A 113 -15.68 -5.90 14.85
C LEU A 113 -15.25 -4.69 14.01
N VAL A 114 -16.06 -4.31 13.01
CA VAL A 114 -15.85 -3.10 12.22
C VAL A 114 -15.92 -1.85 13.11
N MET A 115 -16.95 -1.73 13.95
CA MET A 115 -17.07 -0.60 14.90
C MET A 115 -15.92 -0.56 15.90
N ALA A 116 -15.50 -1.73 16.43
CA ALA A 116 -14.33 -1.82 17.28
C ALA A 116 -13.04 -1.37 16.56
N SER A 117 -12.91 -1.70 15.28
CA SER A 117 -11.75 -1.26 14.47
C SER A 117 -11.71 0.25 14.27
N VAL A 118 -12.85 0.93 14.18
CA VAL A 118 -12.92 2.40 14.17
C VAL A 118 -12.42 2.97 15.49
N GLY A 119 -12.79 2.37 16.63
CA GLY A 119 -12.24 2.76 17.93
C GLY A 119 -10.71 2.60 17.99
N VAL A 120 -10.21 1.45 17.53
CA VAL A 120 -8.75 1.20 17.41
C VAL A 120 -8.08 2.20 16.48
N MET A 121 -8.71 2.56 15.37
CA MET A 121 -8.23 3.58 14.42
C MET A 121 -7.93 4.90 15.15
N PHE A 122 -8.87 5.42 15.94
CA PHE A 122 -8.65 6.64 16.70
C PHE A 122 -7.53 6.52 17.74
N VAL A 123 -7.42 5.37 18.41
CA VAL A 123 -6.31 5.12 19.34
C VAL A 123 -4.97 5.13 18.62
N MET A 124 -4.85 4.43 17.47
CA MET A 124 -3.63 4.39 16.68
C MET A 124 -3.25 5.78 16.16
N ASN A 125 -4.24 6.55 15.67
CA ASN A 125 -4.01 7.92 15.22
C ASN A 125 -3.49 8.81 16.37
N GLY A 126 -4.12 8.73 17.55
CA GLY A 126 -3.67 9.46 18.73
C GLY A 126 -2.25 9.08 19.17
N LEU A 127 -1.94 7.78 19.21
CA LEU A 127 -0.59 7.29 19.55
C LEU A 127 0.46 7.74 18.52
N THR A 128 0.15 7.69 17.23
CA THR A 128 1.05 8.17 16.20
C THR A 128 1.39 9.65 16.39
N ARG A 129 0.37 10.48 16.63
CA ARG A 129 0.56 11.91 16.88
C ARG A 129 1.31 12.20 18.18
N LEU A 130 1.09 11.39 19.21
CA LEU A 130 1.82 11.51 20.47
C LEU A 130 3.32 11.19 20.30
N LEU A 131 3.65 10.18 19.48
CA LEU A 131 5.02 9.72 19.29
C LEU A 131 5.83 10.60 18.34
N ILE A 132 5.21 11.05 17.25
CA ILE A 132 5.95 11.67 16.15
C ILE A 132 5.45 13.09 15.80
N GLY A 133 4.33 13.51 16.37
CA GLY A 133 3.74 14.83 16.12
C GLY A 133 2.74 14.84 14.96
N VAL A 134 2.37 16.03 14.52
CA VAL A 134 1.36 16.28 13.47
C VAL A 134 1.95 16.88 12.20
N ASP A 135 3.20 17.30 12.24
CA ASP A 135 3.88 17.98 11.15
C ASP A 135 4.31 17.03 10.04
N ASP A 136 4.70 17.60 8.92
CA ASP A 136 5.28 16.85 7.81
C ASP A 136 6.71 16.43 8.16
N ILE A 137 6.98 15.14 8.12
CA ILE A 137 8.25 14.56 8.55
C ILE A 137 8.90 13.79 7.41
N ASN A 138 10.21 13.97 7.24
CA ASN A 138 11.03 13.27 6.28
C ASN A 138 11.94 12.25 6.98
N PHE A 139 12.36 11.23 6.23
CA PHE A 139 13.30 10.22 6.73
C PHE A 139 14.77 10.69 6.80
N ASP A 140 15.06 11.90 6.31
CA ASP A 140 16.40 12.51 6.25
C ASP A 140 17.47 11.69 5.48
N ASP A 141 17.04 10.72 4.69
CA ASP A 141 17.93 9.89 3.85
C ASP A 141 18.32 10.59 2.52
N GLY A 142 17.76 11.76 2.26
CA GLY A 142 17.99 12.56 1.05
C GLY A 142 17.31 12.00 -0.20
N THR A 143 17.06 12.87 -1.17
CA THR A 143 16.53 12.47 -2.48
C THR A 143 17.67 12.09 -3.41
N ARG A 144 17.68 10.83 -3.85
CA ARG A 144 18.67 10.33 -4.82
C ARG A 144 17.97 9.88 -6.09
N PHE A 145 18.64 10.11 -7.22
CA PHE A 145 18.18 9.69 -8.53
C PHE A 145 19.04 8.53 -9.02
N VAL A 146 18.39 7.50 -9.56
CA VAL A 146 19.04 6.41 -10.32
C VAL A 146 19.32 6.87 -11.75
N ILE A 147 18.35 7.58 -12.33
CA ILE A 147 18.48 8.24 -13.62
C ILE A 147 18.12 9.72 -13.41
N ASN A 148 19.04 10.61 -13.76
CA ASN A 148 18.82 12.05 -13.67
C ASN A 148 18.33 12.58 -15.02
N VAL A 149 17.46 13.57 -15.00
CA VAL A 149 16.92 14.26 -16.19
C VAL A 149 18.03 14.74 -17.13
N ARG A 150 19.08 15.33 -16.57
CA ARG A 150 20.18 15.90 -17.33
C ARG A 150 20.99 14.82 -18.04
N ASP A 151 21.42 13.80 -17.30
CA ASP A 151 22.24 12.71 -17.81
C ASP A 151 21.50 11.93 -18.90
N PHE A 152 20.17 11.73 -18.72
CA PHE A 152 19.34 11.08 -19.72
C PHE A 152 19.24 11.90 -21.02
N ARG A 153 19.06 13.23 -20.95
CA ARG A 153 19.01 14.10 -22.12
C ARG A 153 20.35 14.12 -22.86
N GLU A 154 21.46 14.21 -22.15
CA GLU A 154 22.80 14.17 -22.73
C GLU A 154 23.08 12.86 -23.46
N TRP A 155 22.62 11.74 -22.90
CA TRP A 155 22.81 10.42 -23.50
C TRP A 155 21.84 10.13 -24.66
N SER A 156 20.57 10.48 -24.51
CA SER A 156 19.52 10.15 -25.50
C SER A 156 19.37 11.14 -26.61
N GLY A 157 19.83 12.39 -26.44
CA GLY A 157 19.62 13.50 -27.37
C GLY A 157 18.17 13.97 -27.49
N LEU A 158 17.29 13.54 -26.57
CA LEU A 158 15.88 13.93 -26.53
C LEU A 158 15.69 15.24 -25.75
N GLU A 159 14.62 15.95 -26.07
CA GLU A 159 14.24 17.17 -25.36
C GLU A 159 13.67 16.82 -23.97
N GLU A 160 12.93 15.70 -23.88
CA GLU A 160 12.40 15.20 -22.62
C GLU A 160 13.43 14.38 -21.84
N GLY A 161 13.42 14.56 -20.52
CA GLY A 161 14.28 13.83 -19.60
C GLY A 161 13.54 12.82 -18.77
N LEU A 162 14.14 11.66 -18.55
CA LEU A 162 13.65 10.65 -17.63
C LEU A 162 14.26 10.88 -16.25
N ALA A 163 13.41 10.96 -15.21
CA ALA A 163 13.82 11.02 -13.82
C ALA A 163 13.32 9.75 -13.08
N LEU A 164 14.25 8.90 -12.67
CA LEU A 164 13.92 7.75 -11.83
C LEU A 164 14.51 7.97 -10.44
N ARG A 165 13.63 8.22 -9.45
CA ARG A 165 14.05 8.33 -8.06
C ARG A 165 14.41 6.94 -7.51
N GLN A 166 15.43 6.90 -6.69
CA GLN A 166 15.85 5.67 -6.02
C GLN A 166 14.72 5.07 -5.18
N THR A 167 13.92 5.90 -4.49
CA THR A 167 12.79 5.46 -3.68
C THR A 167 11.70 4.77 -4.51
N GLN A 168 11.44 5.23 -5.74
CA GLN A 168 10.46 4.62 -6.65
C GLN A 168 10.92 3.23 -7.12
N LEU A 169 12.17 3.11 -7.56
CA LEU A 169 12.74 1.83 -7.95
C LEU A 169 12.76 0.85 -6.76
N LEU A 170 13.22 1.32 -5.60
CA LEU A 170 13.24 0.54 -4.36
C LEU A 170 11.83 0.05 -4.00
N THR A 171 10.83 0.92 -4.09
CA THR A 171 9.43 0.57 -3.81
C THR A 171 8.95 -0.60 -4.67
N VAL A 172 9.18 -0.53 -5.97
CA VAL A 172 8.76 -1.60 -6.89
C VAL A 172 9.52 -2.90 -6.59
N VAL A 173 10.83 -2.83 -6.41
CA VAL A 173 11.67 -4.02 -6.13
C VAL A 173 11.28 -4.67 -4.79
N VAL A 174 11.17 -3.88 -3.72
CA VAL A 174 10.79 -4.41 -2.39
C VAL A 174 9.37 -4.98 -2.44
N ALA A 175 8.42 -4.30 -3.10
CA ALA A 175 7.07 -4.80 -3.23
C ALA A 175 7.02 -6.15 -3.97
N LEU A 176 7.74 -6.29 -5.08
CA LEU A 176 7.82 -7.55 -5.83
C LEU A 176 8.41 -8.68 -4.97
N LEU A 177 9.48 -8.40 -4.22
CA LEU A 177 10.09 -9.37 -3.32
C LEU A 177 9.13 -9.80 -2.20
N VAL A 178 8.45 -8.86 -1.59
CA VAL A 178 7.47 -9.12 -0.51
C VAL A 178 6.27 -9.91 -1.04
N MET A 179 5.73 -9.54 -2.21
CA MET A 179 4.65 -10.28 -2.85
C MET A 179 5.09 -11.72 -3.17
N TRP A 180 6.27 -11.90 -3.77
CA TRP A 180 6.83 -13.21 -4.05
C TRP A 180 7.01 -14.04 -2.78
N ALA A 181 7.58 -13.47 -1.73
CA ALA A 181 7.78 -14.13 -0.44
C ALA A 181 6.44 -14.54 0.20
N LEU A 182 5.42 -13.66 0.13
CA LEU A 182 4.08 -13.97 0.63
C LEU A 182 3.44 -15.12 -0.15
N PHE A 183 3.51 -15.12 -1.48
CA PHE A 183 2.98 -16.21 -2.29
C PHE A 183 3.72 -17.53 -2.05
N TRP A 184 5.05 -17.46 -1.92
CA TRP A 184 5.84 -18.62 -1.54
C TRP A 184 5.42 -19.16 -0.18
N PHE A 185 5.26 -18.28 0.82
CA PHE A 185 4.79 -18.64 2.16
C PHE A 185 3.41 -19.30 2.11
N LEU A 186 2.43 -18.68 1.46
CA LEU A 186 1.04 -19.18 1.37
C LEU A 186 0.95 -20.53 0.63
N ASN A 187 1.79 -20.76 -0.38
CA ASN A 187 1.71 -21.95 -1.21
C ASN A 187 2.59 -23.11 -0.72
N ARG A 188 3.74 -22.82 -0.15
CA ARG A 188 4.75 -23.83 0.16
C ARG A 188 4.82 -24.19 1.64
N THR A 189 4.47 -23.30 2.56
CA THR A 189 4.59 -23.59 4.00
C THR A 189 3.35 -24.29 4.57
N ARG A 190 3.53 -25.06 5.64
CA ARG A 190 2.41 -25.71 6.38
C ARG A 190 1.46 -24.65 6.95
N SER A 191 1.99 -23.57 7.54
CA SER A 191 1.19 -22.48 8.09
C SER A 191 0.42 -21.72 7.01
N GLY A 192 1.01 -21.44 5.86
CA GLY A 192 0.32 -20.79 4.74
C GLY A 192 -0.81 -21.67 4.18
N LYS A 193 -0.59 -22.97 4.05
CA LYS A 193 -1.65 -23.93 3.65
C LYS A 193 -2.79 -23.97 4.67
N ALA A 194 -2.47 -23.96 5.98
CA ALA A 194 -3.46 -23.89 7.05
C ALA A 194 -4.28 -22.61 6.99
N MET A 195 -3.63 -21.44 6.77
CA MET A 195 -4.33 -20.16 6.57
C MET A 195 -5.30 -20.19 5.40
N ARG A 196 -4.91 -20.77 4.26
CA ARG A 196 -5.80 -20.91 3.10
C ARG A 196 -6.97 -21.84 3.40
N ALA A 197 -6.71 -23.02 3.96
CA ALA A 197 -7.76 -23.96 4.35
C ALA A 197 -8.77 -23.32 5.31
N TYR A 198 -8.29 -22.59 6.32
CA TYR A 198 -9.12 -21.85 7.26
C TYR A 198 -9.94 -20.74 6.56
N SER A 199 -9.28 -19.99 5.66
CA SER A 199 -9.95 -18.99 4.84
C SER A 199 -11.03 -19.59 3.94
N ASP A 200 -10.85 -20.81 3.42
CA ASP A 200 -11.81 -21.45 2.52
C ASP A 200 -13.02 -21.99 3.27
N ASN A 201 -12.78 -22.72 4.35
CA ASN A 201 -13.85 -23.23 5.22
C ASN A 201 -13.32 -23.40 6.64
N GLU A 202 -13.80 -22.53 7.56
CA GLU A 202 -13.39 -22.51 8.96
C GLU A 202 -13.77 -23.82 9.67
N ASP A 203 -14.98 -24.31 9.48
CA ASP A 203 -15.47 -25.52 10.19
C ASP A 203 -14.69 -26.77 9.77
N LEU A 204 -14.43 -26.94 8.48
CA LEU A 204 -13.61 -28.05 7.98
C LEU A 204 -12.15 -27.94 8.44
N ALA A 205 -11.61 -26.75 8.53
CA ALA A 205 -10.26 -26.52 9.03
C ALA A 205 -10.13 -26.90 10.50
N LEU A 206 -11.12 -26.53 11.32
CA LEU A 206 -11.20 -26.92 12.74
C LEU A 206 -11.29 -28.43 12.91
N LEU A 207 -12.15 -29.10 12.14
CA LEU A 207 -12.28 -30.56 12.15
C LEU A 207 -10.99 -31.28 11.73
N SER A 208 -10.17 -30.61 10.88
CA SER A 208 -8.86 -31.10 10.45
C SER A 208 -7.74 -30.82 11.46
N GLY A 209 -8.05 -30.27 12.64
CA GLY A 209 -7.08 -30.01 13.72
C GLY A 209 -6.27 -28.72 13.52
N ILE A 210 -6.71 -27.80 12.67
CA ILE A 210 -6.06 -26.48 12.50
C ILE A 210 -6.42 -25.58 13.68
N ASP A 211 -5.42 -25.09 14.40
CA ASP A 211 -5.60 -24.15 15.51
C ASP A 211 -5.95 -22.74 14.98
N PRO A 212 -7.18 -22.22 15.24
CA PRO A 212 -7.62 -20.92 14.77
C PRO A 212 -6.80 -19.77 15.39
N GLU A 213 -6.42 -19.87 16.64
CA GLU A 213 -5.65 -18.83 17.33
C GLU A 213 -4.24 -18.67 16.69
N ARG A 214 -3.65 -19.76 16.24
CA ARG A 214 -2.39 -19.72 15.52
C ARG A 214 -2.54 -19.07 14.14
N VAL A 215 -3.61 -19.40 13.42
CA VAL A 215 -3.92 -18.80 12.12
C VAL A 215 -4.13 -17.29 12.25
N VAL A 216 -4.94 -16.86 13.21
CA VAL A 216 -5.22 -15.45 13.49
C VAL A 216 -3.95 -14.68 13.85
N ARG A 217 -3.12 -15.22 14.76
CA ARG A 217 -1.85 -14.59 15.14
C ARG A 217 -0.91 -14.41 13.94
N LEU A 218 -0.77 -15.42 13.11
CA LEU A 218 0.05 -15.33 11.90
C LEU A 218 -0.51 -14.30 10.91
N THR A 219 -1.82 -14.23 10.76
CA THR A 219 -2.48 -13.22 9.93
C THR A 219 -2.14 -11.80 10.39
N TRP A 220 -2.23 -11.53 11.69
CA TRP A 220 -1.90 -10.22 12.25
C TRP A 220 -0.42 -9.88 12.07
N ILE A 221 0.50 -10.84 12.28
CA ILE A 221 1.95 -10.62 12.08
C ILE A 221 2.25 -10.28 10.61
N ILE A 222 1.70 -11.05 9.67
CA ILE A 222 1.93 -10.83 8.24
C ILE A 222 1.28 -9.51 7.80
N ALA A 223 0.06 -9.23 8.25
CA ALA A 223 -0.61 -7.98 7.96
C ALA A 223 0.16 -6.77 8.51
N ALA A 224 0.66 -6.85 9.76
CA ALA A 224 1.52 -5.82 10.34
C ALA A 224 2.80 -5.59 9.51
N ALA A 225 3.46 -6.66 9.06
CA ALA A 225 4.62 -6.55 8.18
C ALA A 225 4.27 -5.82 6.87
N LEU A 226 3.17 -6.21 6.22
CA LEU A 226 2.70 -5.56 4.99
C LEU A 226 2.35 -4.09 5.21
N MET A 227 1.67 -3.76 6.33
CA MET A 227 1.35 -2.39 6.71
C MET A 227 2.61 -1.54 6.88
N VAL A 228 3.60 -2.03 7.65
CA VAL A 228 4.84 -1.28 7.92
C VAL A 228 5.65 -1.10 6.64
N ILE A 229 5.79 -2.15 5.83
CA ILE A 229 6.54 -2.06 4.57
C ILE A 229 5.84 -1.08 3.62
N ALA A 230 4.54 -1.25 3.36
CA ALA A 230 3.78 -0.36 2.48
C ALA A 230 3.83 1.09 2.97
N GLY A 231 3.63 1.30 4.27
CA GLY A 231 3.66 2.62 4.88
C GLY A 231 5.02 3.28 4.82
N THR A 232 6.10 2.54 5.09
CA THR A 232 7.48 3.06 5.01
C THR A 232 7.85 3.42 3.56
N LEU A 233 7.52 2.56 2.59
CA LEU A 233 7.76 2.85 1.18
C LEU A 233 6.98 4.08 0.70
N TYR A 234 5.74 4.25 1.18
CA TYR A 234 4.94 5.45 0.91
C TYR A 234 5.56 6.69 1.53
N GLY A 235 6.00 6.63 2.79
CA GLY A 235 6.66 7.74 3.49
C GLY A 235 8.02 8.11 2.90
N LEU A 236 8.77 7.16 2.33
CA LEU A 236 10.03 7.42 1.61
C LEU A 236 9.83 8.11 0.26
N ASP A 237 8.72 7.80 -0.45
CA ASP A 237 8.39 8.43 -1.73
C ASP A 237 7.70 9.79 -1.56
N LYS A 238 6.91 9.91 -0.50
CA LYS A 238 6.20 11.11 -0.09
C LYS A 238 6.71 11.57 1.27
N THR A 239 6.27 12.72 1.75
CA THR A 239 6.49 13.14 3.14
C THR A 239 5.57 12.36 4.07
N PHE A 240 6.06 11.92 5.23
CA PHE A 240 5.22 11.32 6.25
C PHE A 240 4.33 12.39 6.89
N LYS A 241 3.04 12.12 6.89
CA LYS A 241 2.02 12.84 7.64
C LYS A 241 0.94 11.85 8.06
N ALA A 242 0.66 11.73 9.33
CA ALA A 242 -0.28 10.73 9.86
C ALA A 242 -1.65 10.78 9.14
N PHE A 243 -2.14 11.98 8.81
CA PHE A 243 -3.40 12.18 8.09
C PHE A 243 -3.42 11.57 6.68
N ASN A 244 -2.29 11.57 5.98
CA ASN A 244 -2.20 11.01 4.62
C ASN A 244 -2.45 9.49 4.63
N TYR A 245 -2.11 8.80 5.70
CA TYR A 245 -2.33 7.35 5.84
C TYR A 245 -3.80 6.99 6.07
N PHE A 246 -4.55 7.87 6.72
CA PHE A 246 -5.99 7.75 6.77
C PHE A 246 -6.63 7.93 5.38
N GLN A 247 -6.15 8.90 4.59
CA GLN A 247 -6.63 9.11 3.23
C GLN A 247 -6.32 7.95 2.28
N ILE A 248 -5.10 7.39 2.35
CA ILE A 248 -4.69 6.27 1.47
C ILE A 248 -5.42 4.96 1.81
N LEU A 249 -6.01 4.84 3.00
CA LEU A 249 -6.83 3.70 3.38
C LEU A 249 -7.98 3.47 2.38
N LEU A 250 -8.57 4.54 1.86
CA LEU A 250 -9.69 4.46 0.93
C LEU A 250 -9.30 3.83 -0.42
N PRO A 251 -8.23 4.28 -1.12
CA PRO A 251 -7.69 3.58 -2.29
C PRO A 251 -7.27 2.14 -2.00
N ILE A 252 -6.72 1.85 -0.81
CA ILE A 252 -6.34 0.49 -0.42
C ILE A 252 -7.57 -0.42 -0.33
N PHE A 253 -8.66 0.04 0.28
CA PHE A 253 -9.92 -0.70 0.29
C PHE A 253 -10.51 -0.85 -1.11
N ALA A 254 -10.51 0.23 -1.91
CA ALA A 254 -10.94 0.16 -3.29
C ALA A 254 -10.14 -0.90 -4.07
N ALA A 255 -8.81 -0.92 -3.93
CA ALA A 255 -7.93 -1.91 -4.54
C ALA A 255 -8.28 -3.35 -4.11
N ALA A 256 -8.49 -3.58 -2.80
CA ALA A 256 -8.84 -4.88 -2.27
C ALA A 256 -10.21 -5.38 -2.77
N ILE A 257 -11.21 -4.48 -2.84
CA ILE A 257 -12.57 -4.80 -3.29
C ILE A 257 -12.61 -4.97 -4.81
N VAL A 258 -12.01 -4.06 -5.57
CA VAL A 258 -11.90 -4.13 -7.04
C VAL A 258 -11.17 -5.41 -7.45
N GLY A 259 -10.11 -5.75 -6.74
CA GLY A 259 -9.38 -6.99 -6.97
C GLY A 259 -10.19 -8.24 -6.65
N GLY A 260 -11.05 -8.15 -5.64
CA GLY A 260 -11.85 -9.25 -5.07
C GLY A 260 -11.38 -9.62 -3.67
N LEU A 261 -12.21 -9.32 -2.66
CA LEU A 261 -11.91 -9.59 -1.26
C LEU A 261 -11.59 -11.07 -1.01
N GLY A 262 -10.49 -11.34 -0.31
CA GLY A 262 -10.00 -12.70 -0.05
C GLY A 262 -9.14 -13.29 -1.18
N SER A 263 -8.91 -12.57 -2.29
CA SER A 263 -8.00 -12.97 -3.37
C SER A 263 -6.69 -12.17 -3.32
N PRO A 264 -5.55 -12.76 -2.90
CA PRO A 264 -4.27 -12.04 -2.86
C PRO A 264 -3.80 -11.56 -4.25
N LEU A 265 -3.99 -12.36 -5.31
CA LEU A 265 -3.69 -11.94 -6.68
C LEU A 265 -4.59 -10.78 -7.12
N GLY A 266 -5.87 -10.86 -6.73
CA GLY A 266 -6.83 -9.78 -6.99
C GLY A 266 -6.40 -8.48 -6.32
N ALA A 267 -5.99 -8.51 -5.06
CA ALA A 267 -5.55 -7.33 -4.33
C ALA A 267 -4.35 -6.63 -5.01
N ILE A 268 -3.39 -7.40 -5.54
CA ILE A 268 -2.27 -6.85 -6.30
C ILE A 268 -2.77 -6.16 -7.57
N ALA A 269 -3.55 -6.88 -8.39
CA ALA A 269 -4.06 -6.32 -9.64
C ALA A 269 -4.94 -5.08 -9.39
N GLY A 270 -5.81 -5.13 -8.36
CA GLY A 270 -6.64 -4.00 -7.94
C GLY A 270 -5.79 -2.79 -7.52
N GLY A 271 -4.69 -3.00 -6.80
CA GLY A 271 -3.74 -1.94 -6.42
C GLY A 271 -3.17 -1.21 -7.63
N PHE A 272 -2.73 -1.95 -8.64
CA PHE A 272 -2.23 -1.34 -9.87
C PHE A 272 -3.34 -0.69 -10.69
N VAL A 273 -4.50 -1.33 -10.85
CA VAL A 273 -5.65 -0.74 -11.58
C VAL A 273 -6.05 0.59 -10.97
N VAL A 274 -6.22 0.65 -9.65
CA VAL A 274 -6.59 1.89 -8.95
C VAL A 274 -5.49 2.95 -9.12
N ALA A 275 -4.22 2.62 -8.89
CA ALA A 275 -3.12 3.57 -8.99
C ALA A 275 -2.95 4.14 -10.40
N PHE A 276 -2.94 3.29 -11.43
CA PHE A 276 -2.84 3.74 -12.81
C PHE A 276 -4.02 4.60 -13.23
N SER A 277 -5.22 4.25 -12.81
CA SER A 277 -6.41 5.05 -13.09
C SER A 277 -6.38 6.41 -12.38
N GLU A 278 -6.01 6.46 -11.09
CA GLU A 278 -5.86 7.73 -10.36
C GLU A 278 -4.84 8.65 -11.03
N VAL A 279 -3.67 8.12 -11.35
CA VAL A 279 -2.61 8.92 -11.97
C VAL A 279 -3.01 9.35 -13.38
N ALA A 280 -3.56 8.45 -14.21
CA ALA A 280 -3.94 8.76 -15.58
C ALA A 280 -5.06 9.82 -15.67
N ILE A 281 -6.05 9.76 -14.78
CA ILE A 281 -7.18 10.70 -14.76
C ILE A 281 -6.76 12.07 -14.23
N THR A 282 -5.81 12.11 -13.29
CA THR A 282 -5.35 13.37 -12.69
C THR A 282 -4.13 13.98 -13.37
N TYR A 283 -3.53 13.28 -14.34
CA TYR A 283 -2.38 13.82 -15.08
C TYR A 283 -2.80 14.88 -16.11
N PRO A 284 -2.10 16.01 -16.21
CA PRO A 284 -2.32 17.02 -17.26
C PRO A 284 -1.70 16.56 -18.59
N TRP A 285 -2.50 16.06 -19.52
CA TRP A 285 -2.07 15.45 -20.78
C TRP A 285 -1.56 16.44 -21.82
N VAL A 286 -1.64 17.75 -21.56
CA VAL A 286 -1.18 18.83 -22.47
C VAL A 286 0.23 18.56 -22.99
N LYS A 287 1.14 18.12 -22.14
CA LYS A 287 2.54 17.90 -22.53
C LYS A 287 2.71 16.74 -23.50
N VAL A 288 2.07 15.62 -23.23
CA VAL A 288 2.09 14.44 -24.12
C VAL A 288 1.36 14.74 -25.42
N ALA A 289 0.23 15.44 -25.36
CA ALA A 289 -0.54 15.85 -26.53
C ALA A 289 0.25 16.82 -27.44
N GLY A 290 1.01 17.75 -26.84
CA GLY A 290 1.85 18.69 -27.59
C GLY A 290 2.92 18.03 -28.45
N TYR A 291 3.49 16.90 -27.97
CA TYR A 291 4.43 16.10 -28.77
C TYR A 291 3.74 15.25 -29.83
N LEU A 292 2.54 14.72 -29.55
CA LEU A 292 1.81 13.89 -30.52
C LEU A 292 1.14 14.71 -31.62
N PHE A 293 0.71 15.94 -31.29
CA PHE A 293 -0.02 16.85 -32.18
C PHE A 293 0.61 18.26 -32.15
N PRO A 294 1.78 18.48 -32.78
CA PRO A 294 2.52 19.74 -32.69
C PRO A 294 1.73 20.98 -33.14
N ASN A 295 0.75 20.78 -34.03
CA ASN A 295 -0.08 21.87 -34.58
C ASN A 295 -1.33 22.16 -33.72
N TRP A 296 -1.57 21.37 -32.66
CA TRP A 296 -2.72 21.52 -31.79
C TRP A 296 -2.28 22.07 -30.42
N GLN A 297 -2.68 23.31 -30.16
CA GLN A 297 -2.45 23.94 -28.86
C GLN A 297 -3.79 24.01 -28.12
N PRO A 298 -4.07 23.05 -27.23
CA PRO A 298 -5.32 23.05 -26.47
C PRO A 298 -5.32 24.18 -25.44
N ASP A 299 -6.47 24.84 -25.30
CA ASP A 299 -6.74 25.78 -24.23
C ASP A 299 -6.96 24.99 -22.91
N GLY A 300 -5.95 24.92 -22.05
CA GLY A 300 -6.04 24.28 -20.75
C GLY A 300 -5.14 23.06 -20.57
N LEU A 301 -5.23 22.41 -19.38
CA LEU A 301 -4.33 21.32 -18.96
C LEU A 301 -4.65 19.96 -19.59
N LEU A 302 -5.78 19.80 -20.27
CA LEU A 302 -6.29 18.48 -20.71
C LEU A 302 -6.33 17.47 -19.58
N GLN A 303 -6.69 17.92 -18.39
CA GLN A 303 -6.80 17.12 -17.18
C GLN A 303 -8.28 16.81 -16.94
N LEU A 304 -8.60 15.53 -16.76
CA LEU A 304 -9.99 15.11 -16.51
C LEU A 304 -10.47 15.53 -15.12
N MET A 305 -9.57 15.48 -14.13
CA MET A 305 -9.87 15.81 -12.74
C MET A 305 -8.65 16.40 -12.04
N SER A 306 -8.84 17.42 -11.20
CA SER A 306 -7.76 17.99 -10.39
C SER A 306 -7.17 16.94 -9.45
N THR A 307 -5.87 17.03 -9.20
CA THR A 307 -5.12 16.13 -8.32
C THR A 307 -5.68 16.09 -6.88
N GLU A 308 -6.36 17.13 -6.45
CA GLU A 308 -7.03 17.19 -5.15
C GLU A 308 -8.14 16.15 -5.00
N TYR A 309 -8.80 15.78 -6.11
CA TYR A 309 -9.88 14.80 -6.14
C TYR A 309 -9.43 13.39 -6.52
N LYS A 310 -8.12 13.10 -6.52
CA LYS A 310 -7.59 11.79 -6.95
C LYS A 310 -8.27 10.60 -6.26
N PHE A 311 -8.60 10.72 -4.97
CA PHE A 311 -9.25 9.64 -4.22
C PHE A 311 -10.71 9.40 -4.66
N ALA A 312 -11.37 10.41 -5.25
CA ALA A 312 -12.70 10.22 -5.84
C ALA A 312 -12.67 9.23 -7.02
N VAL A 313 -11.55 9.18 -7.75
CA VAL A 313 -11.34 8.22 -8.84
C VAL A 313 -11.44 6.79 -8.32
N SER A 314 -10.78 6.48 -7.19
CA SER A 314 -10.86 5.16 -6.55
C SER A 314 -12.28 4.76 -6.20
N PHE A 315 -13.10 5.70 -5.70
CA PHE A 315 -14.51 5.44 -5.39
C PHE A 315 -15.35 5.21 -6.62
N VAL A 316 -15.13 5.99 -7.68
CA VAL A 316 -15.85 5.81 -8.95
C VAL A 316 -15.53 4.41 -9.52
N ILE A 317 -14.26 4.02 -9.53
CA ILE A 317 -13.84 2.69 -10.00
C ILE A 317 -14.47 1.60 -9.13
N LEU A 318 -14.46 1.78 -7.80
CA LEU A 318 -15.07 0.85 -6.87
C LEU A 318 -16.57 0.65 -7.19
N ILE A 319 -17.32 1.74 -7.35
CA ILE A 319 -18.76 1.71 -7.67
C ILE A 319 -18.97 1.01 -9.02
N VAL A 320 -18.23 1.39 -10.05
CA VAL A 320 -18.33 0.79 -11.39
C VAL A 320 -18.06 -0.71 -11.33
N VAL A 321 -16.98 -1.13 -10.67
CA VAL A 321 -16.65 -2.55 -10.56
C VAL A 321 -17.72 -3.31 -9.77
N LEU A 322 -18.22 -2.77 -8.66
CA LEU A 322 -19.28 -3.43 -7.88
C LEU A 322 -20.61 -3.56 -8.65
N LEU A 323 -20.95 -2.59 -9.51
CA LEU A 323 -22.15 -2.66 -10.35
C LEU A 323 -22.06 -3.75 -11.41
N PHE A 324 -20.88 -3.94 -12.05
CA PHE A 324 -20.70 -4.91 -13.14
C PHE A 324 -20.15 -6.25 -12.68
N LYS A 325 -19.33 -6.28 -11.63
CA LYS A 325 -18.69 -7.49 -11.06
C LYS A 325 -18.63 -7.40 -9.53
N PRO A 326 -19.73 -7.70 -8.83
CA PRO A 326 -19.80 -7.56 -7.36
C PRO A 326 -18.80 -8.44 -6.60
N THR A 327 -18.27 -9.50 -7.23
CA THR A 327 -17.21 -10.35 -6.66
C THR A 327 -15.79 -9.85 -6.93
N GLY A 328 -15.63 -8.68 -7.55
CA GLY A 328 -14.35 -8.15 -8.01
C GLY A 328 -13.82 -8.79 -9.29
N LEU A 329 -12.65 -8.31 -9.75
CA LEU A 329 -12.05 -8.77 -11.01
C LEU A 329 -11.59 -10.23 -10.94
N PHE A 330 -11.09 -10.70 -9.80
CA PHE A 330 -10.52 -12.02 -9.58
C PHE A 330 -11.37 -12.86 -8.62
N ARG A 331 -12.68 -12.94 -8.82
CA ARG A 331 -13.63 -13.76 -8.05
C ARG A 331 -13.22 -13.91 -6.57
N GLY A 332 -13.35 -12.84 -5.82
CA GLY A 332 -13.27 -12.89 -4.36
C GLY A 332 -14.43 -13.71 -3.79
N LYS A 333 -14.37 -14.03 -2.49
CA LYS A 333 -15.52 -14.62 -1.81
C LYS A 333 -16.66 -13.60 -1.83
N SER A 334 -17.86 -14.04 -2.24
CA SER A 334 -19.06 -13.17 -2.15
C SER A 334 -19.27 -12.71 -0.72
N VAL A 335 -19.52 -11.42 -0.55
CA VAL A 335 -19.88 -10.78 0.72
C VAL A 335 -21.27 -11.23 1.13
#